data_5487107dec696b63ec7a10c59b2580a7
#
_entry.id   5487107dec696b63ec7a10c59b2580a7
#
_cell.length_a   1.000
_cell.length_b   1.000
_cell.length_c   1.000
_cell.angle_alpha   90.00
_cell.angle_beta   90.00
_cell.angle_gamma   90.00
#
_symmetry.space_group_name_H-M   'P 1'
#
loop_
_entity.id
_entity.type
_entity.pdbx_description
1 polymer ?
#
loop_
_entity_poly.entity_id
_entity_poly.type
_entity_poly.pdbx_seq_one_letter_code
_entity_poly.pdbx_strand_id
1 'polypeptide(L)'
;SVLEIWGAEYEENSAMLIKPESLPIIEKVCARERCPFSVLGSINGSGRVTLKDPLAKPGTVGEFPEDLDLEKVLGDVPKKKYDLKRAPPSVKPLAITDSPKDVLGRVLKLPSVCSKRFLTTKVDRSVTGLIVQQQCAGELQIPVNDCAVISQTHFGKTGGATSIGEAPIKGLIDPRAMARVTLGESLTNLAFANTTGLKDIKY
;
A
#
# COMPACT_ATOMS: atom_id res chain seq x y z
N SER A 1 23.06 -9.27 -10.22
CA SER A 1 22.65 -10.65 -10.59
C SER A 1 21.33 -10.63 -11.32
N VAL A 2 21.01 -11.73 -12.03
CA VAL A 2 19.70 -11.90 -12.69
C VAL A 2 18.57 -11.86 -11.68
N LEU A 3 18.76 -12.40 -10.48
CA LEU A 3 17.78 -12.38 -9.41
C LEU A 3 17.48 -10.94 -8.93
N GLU A 4 18.49 -10.10 -8.81
CA GLU A 4 18.28 -8.69 -8.44
C GLU A 4 17.52 -7.92 -9.52
N ILE A 5 17.82 -8.17 -10.78
CA ILE A 5 17.09 -7.57 -11.91
C ILE A 5 15.64 -8.07 -11.94
N TRP A 6 15.42 -9.37 -11.73
CA TRP A 6 14.10 -9.98 -11.71
C TRP A 6 13.24 -9.48 -10.55
N GLY A 7 13.83 -9.37 -9.36
CA GLY A 7 13.15 -8.93 -8.14
C GLY A 7 13.03 -7.42 -7.97
N ALA A 8 13.62 -6.61 -8.86
CA ALA A 8 13.54 -5.17 -8.77
C ALA A 8 12.13 -4.67 -9.17
N GLU A 9 11.67 -3.66 -8.44
CA GLU A 9 10.43 -2.95 -8.76
C GLU A 9 10.71 -1.88 -9.80
N TYR A 10 10.25 -2.13 -11.01
CA TYR A 10 10.27 -1.15 -12.10
C TYR A 10 8.84 -0.71 -12.38
N GLU A 11 8.51 0.49 -11.96
CA GLU A 11 7.21 1.10 -12.29
C GLU A 11 7.06 1.21 -13.81
N GLU A 12 5.83 1.19 -14.28
CA GLU A 12 5.47 1.33 -15.70
C GLU A 12 5.98 0.22 -16.64
N ASN A 13 6.55 -0.85 -16.09
CA ASN A 13 6.80 -2.07 -16.84
C ASN A 13 5.60 -3.01 -16.76
N SER A 14 5.20 -3.54 -17.90
CA SER A 14 4.06 -4.45 -17.99
C SER A 14 4.50 -5.81 -18.55
N ALA A 15 4.04 -6.87 -17.91
CA ALA A 15 4.18 -8.24 -18.44
C ALA A 15 2.84 -8.69 -19.01
N MET A 16 2.86 -9.40 -20.14
CA MET A 16 1.64 -9.95 -20.74
C MET A 16 1.83 -11.40 -21.19
N LEU A 17 0.77 -12.15 -21.15
CA LEU A 17 0.68 -13.48 -21.74
C LEU A 17 -0.04 -13.35 -23.07
N ILE A 18 0.61 -13.82 -24.13
CA ILE A 18 0.05 -13.79 -25.48
C ILE A 18 0.14 -15.16 -26.12
N LYS A 19 -0.69 -15.40 -27.12
CA LYS A 19 -0.56 -16.56 -27.98
C LYS A 19 0.63 -16.36 -28.92
N PRO A 20 1.39 -17.43 -29.28
CA PRO A 20 2.55 -17.30 -30.16
C PRO A 20 2.24 -16.60 -31.49
N GLU A 21 1.07 -16.87 -32.06
CA GLU A 21 0.61 -16.24 -33.31
C GLU A 21 0.37 -14.72 -33.21
N SER A 22 0.22 -14.20 -32.01
CA SER A 22 0.04 -12.75 -31.78
C SER A 22 1.34 -11.99 -31.66
N LEU A 23 2.47 -12.69 -31.55
CA LEU A 23 3.78 -12.04 -31.35
C LEU A 23 4.12 -11.03 -32.46
N PRO A 24 3.94 -11.30 -33.75
CA PRO A 24 4.25 -10.35 -34.84
C PRO A 24 3.41 -9.05 -34.75
N ILE A 25 2.19 -9.14 -34.19
CA ILE A 25 1.33 -7.97 -33.98
C ILE A 25 1.91 -7.09 -32.89
N ILE A 26 2.31 -7.71 -31.77
CA ILE A 26 2.91 -6.98 -30.63
C ILE A 26 4.23 -6.33 -31.05
N GLU A 27 5.09 -7.05 -31.75
CA GLU A 27 6.34 -6.49 -32.28
C GLU A 27 6.10 -5.24 -33.14
N LYS A 28 5.13 -5.32 -34.05
CA LYS A 28 4.77 -4.19 -34.91
C LYS A 28 4.23 -2.99 -34.12
N VAL A 29 3.38 -3.24 -33.12
CA VAL A 29 2.84 -2.19 -32.25
C VAL A 29 3.94 -1.56 -31.42
N CYS A 30 4.77 -2.35 -30.76
CA CYS A 30 5.89 -1.86 -29.96
C CYS A 30 6.89 -1.05 -30.78
N ALA A 31 7.19 -1.50 -32.01
CA ALA A 31 8.06 -0.75 -32.93
C ALA A 31 7.43 0.61 -33.31
N ARG A 32 6.14 0.63 -33.61
CA ARG A 32 5.40 1.87 -33.94
C ARG A 32 5.43 2.86 -32.78
N GLU A 33 5.18 2.38 -31.56
CA GLU A 33 5.11 3.20 -30.36
C GLU A 33 6.50 3.46 -29.73
N ARG A 34 7.58 2.94 -30.32
CA ARG A 34 8.95 3.04 -29.79
C ARG A 34 9.06 2.50 -28.36
N CYS A 35 8.27 1.45 -28.06
CA CYS A 35 8.23 0.79 -26.76
C CYS A 35 9.21 -0.39 -26.77
N PRO A 36 10.25 -0.40 -25.94
CA PRO A 36 11.12 -1.55 -25.80
C PRO A 36 10.33 -2.77 -25.33
N PHE A 37 10.65 -3.93 -25.91
CA PHE A 37 9.92 -5.15 -25.61
C PHE A 37 10.86 -6.36 -25.71
N SER A 38 10.61 -7.37 -24.90
CA SER A 38 11.37 -8.62 -24.88
C SER A 38 10.48 -9.81 -24.62
N VAL A 39 10.75 -10.92 -25.29
CA VAL A 39 10.13 -12.20 -24.98
C VAL A 39 10.91 -12.86 -23.84
N LEU A 40 10.29 -13.02 -22.69
CA LEU A 40 10.95 -13.55 -21.49
C LEU A 40 10.95 -15.06 -21.43
N GLY A 41 9.97 -15.71 -22.05
CA GLY A 41 9.86 -17.17 -22.01
C GLY A 41 8.55 -17.69 -22.57
N SER A 42 8.26 -18.94 -22.29
CA SER A 42 7.05 -19.63 -22.71
C SER A 42 6.44 -20.44 -21.57
N ILE A 43 5.12 -20.50 -21.55
CA ILE A 43 4.39 -21.40 -20.65
C ILE A 43 4.54 -22.83 -21.17
N ASN A 44 5.08 -23.71 -20.32
CA ASN A 44 5.38 -25.09 -20.67
C ASN A 44 4.52 -26.14 -19.94
N GLY A 45 3.63 -25.68 -19.03
CA GLY A 45 2.76 -26.59 -18.27
C GLY A 45 3.47 -27.38 -17.17
N SER A 46 4.72 -27.04 -16.84
CA SER A 46 5.49 -27.79 -15.83
C SER A 46 4.98 -27.65 -14.39
N GLY A 47 4.07 -26.70 -14.13
CA GLY A 47 3.66 -26.33 -12.76
C GLY A 47 4.74 -25.59 -11.98
N ARG A 48 5.77 -25.09 -12.63
CA ARG A 48 6.88 -24.37 -12.02
C ARG A 48 7.13 -23.03 -12.70
N VAL A 49 7.59 -22.05 -11.92
CA VAL A 49 8.20 -20.83 -12.45
C VAL A 49 9.71 -20.98 -12.31
N THR A 50 10.41 -20.98 -13.43
CA THR A 50 11.87 -21.06 -13.45
C THR A 50 12.46 -19.82 -14.09
N LEU A 51 13.42 -19.19 -13.43
CA LEU A 51 14.24 -18.14 -14.00
C LEU A 51 15.61 -18.72 -14.31
N LYS A 52 16.03 -18.64 -15.57
CA LYS A 52 17.34 -19.11 -16.00
C LYS A 52 18.30 -17.96 -16.22
N ASP A 53 19.48 -18.04 -15.64
CA ASP A 53 20.59 -17.13 -15.95
C ASP A 53 21.42 -17.73 -17.10
N PRO A 54 21.35 -17.16 -18.31
CA PRO A 54 22.11 -17.69 -19.46
C PRO A 54 23.63 -17.51 -19.34
N LEU A 55 24.09 -16.67 -18.39
CA LEU A 55 25.51 -16.41 -18.16
C LEU A 55 26.09 -17.27 -17.03
N ALA A 56 25.24 -17.95 -16.29
CA ALA A 56 25.69 -18.84 -15.22
C ALA A 56 26.29 -20.13 -15.79
N LYS A 57 27.24 -20.69 -15.05
CA LYS A 57 27.84 -21.98 -15.41
C LYS A 57 26.80 -23.10 -15.26
N PRO A 58 26.55 -23.91 -16.31
CA PRO A 58 25.60 -25.01 -16.24
C PRO A 58 25.85 -25.96 -15.07
N GLY A 59 24.77 -26.40 -14.42
CA GLY A 59 24.80 -27.31 -13.28
C GLY A 59 25.18 -26.64 -11.95
N THR A 60 25.32 -25.33 -11.91
CA THR A 60 25.53 -24.57 -10.65
C THR A 60 24.20 -24.02 -10.11
N VAL A 61 24.15 -23.72 -8.81
CA VAL A 61 22.97 -23.11 -8.16
C VAL A 61 22.56 -21.78 -8.82
N GLY A 62 23.50 -21.09 -9.44
CA GLY A 62 23.21 -19.82 -10.14
C GLY A 62 22.56 -19.99 -11.51
N GLU A 63 22.51 -21.20 -12.08
CA GLU A 63 21.87 -21.42 -13.39
C GLU A 63 20.38 -21.17 -13.33
N PHE A 64 19.74 -21.54 -12.22
CA PHE A 64 18.32 -21.30 -11.98
C PHE A 64 18.16 -20.56 -10.65
N PRO A 65 18.37 -19.23 -10.61
CA PRO A 65 18.22 -18.44 -9.40
C PRO A 65 16.83 -18.48 -8.79
N GLU A 66 15.79 -18.75 -9.62
CA GLU A 66 14.43 -19.04 -9.19
C GLU A 66 13.95 -20.35 -9.80
N ASP A 67 13.45 -21.24 -8.95
CA ASP A 67 12.80 -22.48 -9.36
C ASP A 67 11.69 -22.81 -8.36
N LEU A 68 10.53 -22.21 -8.57
CA LEU A 68 9.40 -22.19 -7.66
C LEU A 68 8.29 -23.11 -8.12
N ASP A 69 7.78 -23.92 -7.21
CA ASP A 69 6.60 -24.76 -7.39
C ASP A 69 5.34 -23.86 -7.28
N LEU A 70 4.55 -23.80 -8.34
CA LEU A 70 3.36 -22.94 -8.41
C LEU A 70 2.30 -23.31 -7.37
N GLU A 71 2.13 -24.60 -7.06
CA GLU A 71 1.19 -25.03 -6.02
C GLU A 71 1.57 -24.49 -4.65
N LYS A 72 2.87 -24.42 -4.37
CA LYS A 72 3.37 -23.87 -3.11
C LYS A 72 3.33 -22.35 -3.03
N VAL A 73 3.42 -21.67 -4.17
CA VAL A 73 3.48 -20.20 -4.22
C VAL A 73 2.10 -19.58 -4.42
N LEU A 74 1.26 -20.18 -5.27
CA LEU A 74 -0.04 -19.65 -5.68
C LEU A 74 -1.22 -20.54 -5.26
N GLY A 75 -0.95 -21.78 -4.83
CA GLY A 75 -1.96 -22.71 -4.37
C GLY A 75 -2.42 -22.47 -2.94
N ASP A 76 -2.87 -23.51 -2.27
CA ASP A 76 -3.35 -23.44 -0.88
C ASP A 76 -2.19 -23.19 0.08
N VAL A 77 -1.88 -21.93 0.32
CA VAL A 77 -0.87 -21.55 1.31
C VAL A 77 -1.37 -21.86 2.71
N PRO A 78 -0.61 -22.61 3.52
CA PRO A 78 -1.00 -22.93 4.90
C PRO A 78 -1.28 -21.65 5.68
N LYS A 79 -2.40 -21.62 6.41
CA LYS A 79 -2.73 -20.50 7.29
C LYS A 79 -1.63 -20.30 8.31
N LYS A 80 -1.12 -19.08 8.40
CA LYS A 80 -0.13 -18.72 9.43
C LYS A 80 -0.74 -18.91 10.82
N LYS A 81 -0.05 -19.65 11.67
CA LYS A 81 -0.41 -19.81 13.08
C LYS A 81 0.52 -18.94 13.91
N TYR A 82 -0.07 -18.07 14.72
CA TYR A 82 0.67 -17.21 15.63
C TYR A 82 0.44 -17.66 17.06
N ASP A 83 1.50 -18.00 17.79
CA ASP A 83 1.48 -18.20 19.24
C ASP A 83 2.00 -16.91 19.90
N LEU A 84 1.10 -15.94 20.05
CA LEU A 84 1.43 -14.64 20.59
C LEU A 84 1.29 -14.63 22.09
N LYS A 85 2.41 -14.53 22.79
CA LYS A 85 2.44 -14.38 24.25
C LYS A 85 2.53 -12.90 24.63
N ARG A 86 1.72 -12.50 25.61
CA ARG A 86 1.82 -11.15 26.15
C ARG A 86 3.14 -11.00 26.91
N ALA A 87 3.98 -10.09 26.44
CA ALA A 87 5.12 -9.60 27.19
C ALA A 87 4.72 -8.32 27.94
N PRO A 88 4.95 -8.21 29.25
CA PRO A 88 4.71 -6.95 29.95
C PRO A 88 5.64 -5.87 29.37
N PRO A 89 5.11 -4.67 29.04
CA PRO A 89 5.93 -3.60 28.51
C PRO A 89 6.94 -3.13 29.54
N SER A 90 8.22 -3.08 29.16
CA SER A 90 9.26 -2.43 29.96
C SER A 90 9.26 -0.94 29.64
N VAL A 91 8.54 -0.15 30.42
CA VAL A 91 8.47 1.30 30.23
C VAL A 91 9.23 2.02 31.33
N LYS A 92 9.98 3.04 30.95
CA LYS A 92 10.60 3.94 31.92
C LYS A 92 9.58 4.99 32.34
N PRO A 93 9.54 5.39 33.62
CA PRO A 93 8.73 6.52 34.06
C PRO A 93 9.05 7.77 33.24
N LEU A 94 8.02 8.43 32.75
CA LEU A 94 8.18 9.68 32.02
C LEU A 94 8.24 10.83 33.02
N ALA A 95 9.37 11.51 33.11
CA ALA A 95 9.51 12.75 33.87
C ALA A 95 9.46 13.95 32.92
N ILE A 96 8.41 14.73 32.98
CA ILE A 96 8.26 15.96 32.20
C ILE A 96 8.50 17.12 33.13
N THR A 97 9.64 17.81 32.98
CA THR A 97 10.04 18.96 33.78
C THR A 97 9.80 20.30 33.08
N ASP A 98 9.53 20.26 31.79
CA ASP A 98 9.33 21.43 30.95
C ASP A 98 7.93 22.03 31.12
N SER A 99 7.77 23.30 30.80
CA SER A 99 6.46 23.94 30.79
C SER A 99 5.55 23.33 29.70
N PRO A 100 4.22 23.32 29.90
CA PRO A 100 3.27 22.88 28.87
C PRO A 100 3.46 23.58 27.53
N LYS A 101 3.84 24.84 27.52
CA LYS A 101 4.11 25.64 26.33
C LYS A 101 5.33 25.09 25.53
N ASP A 102 6.39 24.75 26.25
CA ASP A 102 7.61 24.24 25.63
C ASP A 102 7.39 22.82 25.07
N VAL A 103 6.66 22.01 25.85
CA VAL A 103 6.26 20.67 25.39
C VAL A 103 5.40 20.76 24.13
N LEU A 104 4.40 21.62 24.09
CA LEU A 104 3.56 21.86 22.92
C LEU A 104 4.40 22.30 21.71
N GLY A 105 5.31 23.26 21.94
CA GLY A 105 6.20 23.74 20.87
C GLY A 105 7.09 22.64 20.29
N ARG A 106 7.52 21.66 21.10
CA ARG A 106 8.28 20.49 20.63
C ARG A 106 7.40 19.50 19.89
N VAL A 107 6.21 19.20 20.41
CA VAL A 107 5.27 18.27 19.78
C VAL A 107 4.86 18.76 18.39
N LEU A 108 4.56 20.05 18.25
CA LEU A 108 4.20 20.64 16.95
C LEU A 108 5.33 20.61 15.90
N LYS A 109 6.56 20.37 16.31
CA LYS A 109 7.72 20.22 15.39
C LYS A 109 8.01 18.79 15.01
N LEU A 110 7.35 17.80 15.60
CA LEU A 110 7.55 16.41 15.25
C LEU A 110 7.11 16.15 13.80
N PRO A 111 7.85 15.38 13.01
CA PRO A 111 7.47 15.06 11.62
C PRO A 111 6.08 14.42 11.48
N SER A 112 5.64 13.66 12.49
CA SER A 112 4.30 13.05 12.53
C SER A 112 3.17 14.03 12.85
N VAL A 113 3.48 15.22 13.38
CA VAL A 113 2.49 16.21 13.85
C VAL A 113 2.53 17.49 13.03
N CYS A 114 3.72 17.92 12.58
CA CYS A 114 3.91 19.18 11.88
C CYS A 114 3.11 19.28 10.58
N SER A 115 3.00 20.50 10.06
CA SER A 115 2.30 20.77 8.79
C SER A 115 2.82 19.89 7.65
N LYS A 116 1.91 19.29 6.90
CA LYS A 116 2.18 18.50 5.69
C LYS A 116 2.06 19.31 4.39
N ARG A 117 2.01 20.64 4.49
CA ARG A 117 1.81 21.52 3.33
C ARG A 117 2.80 21.23 2.20
N PHE A 118 4.03 20.91 2.51
CA PHE A 118 5.06 20.56 1.52
C PHE A 118 4.74 19.28 0.75
N LEU A 119 4.03 18.33 1.36
CA LEU A 119 3.53 17.12 0.69
C LEU A 119 2.23 17.42 -0.07
N THR A 120 1.26 18.05 0.61
CA THR A 120 -0.09 18.24 0.05
C THR A 120 -0.14 19.19 -1.15
N THR A 121 0.91 19.96 -1.42
CA THR A 121 1.01 20.84 -2.57
C THR A 121 1.80 20.28 -3.75
N LYS A 122 2.51 19.15 -3.58
CA LYS A 122 3.44 18.61 -4.59
C LYS A 122 3.17 17.17 -4.99
N VAL A 123 2.41 16.43 -4.21
CA VAL A 123 2.07 15.03 -4.50
C VAL A 123 0.63 14.91 -4.98
N ASP A 124 0.28 13.76 -5.49
CA ASP A 124 -1.08 13.45 -5.91
C ASP A 124 -2.03 13.58 -4.73
N ARG A 125 -2.95 14.53 -4.82
CA ARG A 125 -3.93 14.83 -3.76
C ARG A 125 -5.16 13.97 -3.85
N SER A 126 -5.44 13.47 -5.03
CA SER A 126 -6.62 12.66 -5.32
C SER A 126 -6.41 11.85 -6.60
N VAL A 127 -7.03 10.70 -6.66
CA VAL A 127 -7.02 9.80 -7.81
C VAL A 127 -8.44 9.66 -8.32
N THR A 128 -8.64 9.49 -9.63
CA THR A 128 -9.90 9.54 -10.35
C THR A 128 -10.52 10.94 -10.42
N GLY A 129 -11.52 11.16 -11.23
CA GLY A 129 -12.18 12.47 -11.36
C GLY A 129 -13.43 12.64 -10.49
N LEU A 130 -13.75 11.67 -9.65
CA LEU A 130 -14.99 11.60 -8.87
C LEU A 130 -14.81 12.00 -7.40
N ILE A 131 -13.91 12.91 -7.12
CA ILE A 131 -13.58 13.35 -5.77
C ILE A 131 -14.62 14.33 -5.25
N VAL A 132 -15.28 13.97 -4.15
CA VAL A 132 -16.21 14.84 -3.42
C VAL A 132 -15.47 15.61 -2.33
N GLN A 133 -14.58 14.93 -1.59
CA GLN A 133 -13.77 15.55 -0.56
C GLN A 133 -12.33 15.12 -0.71
N GLN A 134 -11.45 16.11 -0.87
CA GLN A 134 -10.02 15.91 -1.00
C GLN A 134 -9.34 15.80 0.36
N GLN A 135 -8.05 15.47 0.29
CA GLN A 135 -7.12 15.44 1.41
C GLN A 135 -7.09 16.74 2.22
N CYS A 136 -7.20 17.91 1.57
CA CYS A 136 -7.27 19.19 2.26
C CYS A 136 -8.69 19.75 2.20
N ALA A 137 -9.17 20.32 3.31
CA ALA A 137 -10.52 20.82 3.46
C ALA A 137 -10.57 22.34 3.70
N GLY A 138 -11.81 22.86 3.63
CA GLY A 138 -12.12 24.27 3.87
C GLY A 138 -11.69 25.18 2.71
N GLU A 139 -12.08 26.44 2.78
CA GLU A 139 -11.83 27.43 1.72
C GLU A 139 -10.35 27.66 1.45
N LEU A 140 -9.52 27.62 2.49
CA LEU A 140 -8.07 27.82 2.39
C LEU A 140 -7.29 26.56 2.06
N GLN A 141 -7.93 25.39 2.03
CA GLN A 141 -7.30 24.09 1.75
C GLN A 141 -6.07 23.82 2.65
N ILE A 142 -6.14 24.23 3.91
CA ILE A 142 -5.05 24.08 4.87
C ILE A 142 -5.20 22.83 5.74
N PRO A 143 -6.39 22.55 6.35
CA PRO A 143 -6.55 21.39 7.19
C PRO A 143 -6.45 20.10 6.36
N VAL A 144 -5.68 19.13 6.87
CA VAL A 144 -5.65 17.78 6.32
C VAL A 144 -6.82 16.98 6.91
N ASN A 145 -7.51 16.24 6.06
CA ASN A 145 -8.58 15.33 6.46
C ASN A 145 -8.11 13.90 6.49
N ASP A 146 -8.59 13.16 7.48
CA ASP A 146 -8.42 11.72 7.58
C ASP A 146 -9.66 10.93 7.07
N CYS A 147 -10.49 11.62 6.29
CA CYS A 147 -11.65 11.06 5.61
C CYS A 147 -11.66 11.50 4.14
N ALA A 148 -11.70 10.54 3.24
CA ALA A 148 -11.87 10.76 1.81
C ALA A 148 -13.29 10.38 1.39
N VAL A 149 -13.90 11.17 0.49
CA VAL A 149 -15.21 10.89 -0.08
C VAL A 149 -15.13 10.94 -1.59
N ILE A 150 -15.57 9.86 -2.23
CA ILE A 150 -15.63 9.73 -3.69
C ILE A 150 -17.07 9.48 -4.15
N SER A 151 -17.44 10.05 -5.28
CA SER A 151 -18.73 9.80 -5.93
C SER A 151 -18.67 8.53 -6.78
N GLN A 152 -19.77 7.84 -6.95
CA GLN A 152 -19.86 6.69 -7.87
C GLN A 152 -20.05 7.12 -9.32
N THR A 153 -20.64 8.29 -9.56
CA THR A 153 -20.90 8.81 -10.91
C THR A 153 -20.81 10.33 -10.91
N HIS A 154 -20.69 10.91 -12.09
CA HIS A 154 -20.71 12.36 -12.26
C HIS A 154 -22.09 13.01 -12.00
N PHE A 155 -23.17 12.25 -12.03
CA PHE A 155 -24.54 12.74 -11.97
C PHE A 155 -25.28 12.31 -10.69
N GLY A 156 -24.81 11.26 -10.03
CA GLY A 156 -25.41 10.73 -8.80
C GLY A 156 -24.99 11.50 -7.56
N LYS A 157 -25.78 11.36 -6.49
CA LYS A 157 -25.48 11.92 -5.17
C LYS A 157 -25.05 10.86 -4.16
N THR A 158 -24.67 9.68 -4.65
CA THR A 158 -24.18 8.57 -3.82
C THR A 158 -22.70 8.34 -4.06
N GLY A 159 -22.02 7.84 -3.04
CA GLY A 159 -20.58 7.62 -3.10
C GLY A 159 -20.10 6.67 -2.02
N GLY A 160 -18.81 6.63 -1.84
CA GLY A 160 -18.15 5.94 -0.76
C GLY A 160 -17.29 6.89 0.07
N ALA A 161 -17.27 6.66 1.37
CA ALA A 161 -16.38 7.36 2.28
C ALA A 161 -15.40 6.36 2.91
N THR A 162 -14.15 6.77 3.04
CA THR A 162 -13.08 5.98 3.65
C THR A 162 -12.35 6.82 4.68
N SER A 163 -12.10 6.25 5.85
CA SER A 163 -11.31 6.87 6.89
C SER A 163 -10.29 5.89 7.46
N ILE A 164 -9.26 6.42 8.08
CA ILE A 164 -8.18 5.64 8.68
C ILE A 164 -8.08 6.00 10.16
N GLY A 165 -7.80 4.99 10.99
CA GLY A 165 -7.34 5.16 12.36
C GLY A 165 -6.12 4.28 12.57
N GLU A 166 -5.10 4.78 13.27
CA GLU A 166 -3.90 4.01 13.56
C GLU A 166 -3.29 4.34 14.92
N ALA A 167 -2.80 3.34 15.60
CA ALA A 167 -2.12 3.52 16.88
C ALA A 167 -1.08 2.41 17.14
N PRO A 168 -0.15 2.13 16.22
CA PRO A 168 0.70 0.94 16.27
C PRO A 168 1.59 0.89 17.52
N ILE A 169 2.13 2.02 17.96
CA ILE A 169 2.99 2.10 19.15
C ILE A 169 2.21 1.79 20.44
N LYS A 170 0.94 2.19 20.52
CA LYS A 170 0.09 1.87 21.66
C LYS A 170 -0.16 0.35 21.77
N GLY A 171 -0.12 -0.36 20.66
CA GLY A 171 -0.23 -1.82 20.62
C GLY A 171 0.91 -2.54 21.35
N LEU A 172 2.07 -1.92 21.45
CA LEU A 172 3.19 -2.44 22.23
C LEU A 172 2.91 -2.45 23.76
N ILE A 173 2.00 -1.57 24.20
CA ILE A 173 1.60 -1.46 25.60
C ILE A 173 0.38 -2.33 25.86
N ASP A 174 -0.69 -2.13 25.11
CA ASP A 174 -1.93 -2.91 25.22
C ASP A 174 -2.61 -3.05 23.84
N PRO A 175 -2.51 -4.22 23.19
CA PRO A 175 -3.12 -4.45 21.87
C PRO A 175 -4.65 -4.29 21.87
N ARG A 176 -5.33 -4.62 22.97
CA ARG A 176 -6.81 -4.50 23.07
C ARG A 176 -7.23 -3.04 23.16
N ALA A 177 -6.52 -2.27 23.96
CA ALA A 177 -6.75 -0.82 24.06
C ALA A 177 -6.41 -0.13 22.73
N MET A 178 -5.31 -0.51 22.09
CA MET A 178 -4.92 -0.03 20.76
C MET A 178 -6.02 -0.27 19.73
N ALA A 179 -6.56 -1.47 19.63
CA ALA A 179 -7.63 -1.79 18.68
C ALA A 179 -8.87 -0.91 18.88
N ARG A 180 -9.28 -0.68 20.14
CA ARG A 180 -10.42 0.21 20.44
C ARG A 180 -10.15 1.66 20.08
N VAL A 181 -8.94 2.16 20.37
CA VAL A 181 -8.54 3.53 20.04
C VAL A 181 -8.48 3.72 18.52
N THR A 182 -7.88 2.78 17.81
CA THR A 182 -7.79 2.80 16.34
C THR A 182 -9.17 2.80 15.70
N LEU A 183 -10.07 1.93 16.16
CA LEU A 183 -11.45 1.90 15.68
C LEU A 183 -12.19 3.21 16.01
N GLY A 184 -12.04 3.71 17.24
CA GLY A 184 -12.65 4.98 17.65
C GLY A 184 -12.17 6.16 16.81
N GLU A 185 -10.88 6.23 16.50
CA GLU A 185 -10.29 7.24 15.63
C GLU A 185 -10.86 7.18 14.22
N SER A 186 -10.89 5.98 13.60
CA SER A 186 -11.47 5.84 12.25
C SER A 186 -12.94 6.24 12.20
N LEU A 187 -13.73 5.91 13.23
CA LEU A 187 -15.14 6.30 13.32
C LEU A 187 -15.32 7.81 13.50
N THR A 188 -14.51 8.44 14.34
CA THR A 188 -14.57 9.90 14.53
C THR A 188 -14.13 10.65 13.28
N ASN A 189 -13.14 10.16 12.55
CA ASN A 189 -12.75 10.70 11.25
C ASN A 189 -13.87 10.55 10.21
N LEU A 190 -14.58 9.43 10.22
CA LEU A 190 -15.70 9.17 9.32
C LEU A 190 -16.95 9.98 9.65
N ALA A 191 -17.09 10.46 10.87
CA ALA A 191 -18.29 11.18 11.35
C ALA A 191 -18.62 12.44 10.54
N PHE A 192 -17.66 12.99 9.82
CA PHE A 192 -17.84 14.15 8.94
C PHE A 192 -18.36 13.79 7.54
N ALA A 193 -18.45 12.51 7.21
CA ALA A 193 -19.10 12.03 6.00
C ALA A 193 -20.57 11.65 6.31
N ASN A 194 -21.47 12.01 5.41
CA ASN A 194 -22.88 11.63 5.54
C ASN A 194 -23.07 10.17 5.14
N THR A 195 -22.90 9.26 6.09
CA THR A 195 -23.05 7.82 5.89
C THR A 195 -24.48 7.34 6.05
N THR A 196 -24.84 6.22 5.42
CA THR A 196 -26.16 5.61 5.51
C THR A 196 -26.50 5.10 6.91
N GLY A 197 -25.48 4.66 7.66
CA GLY A 197 -25.63 4.23 9.04
C GLY A 197 -24.41 3.44 9.53
N LEU A 198 -24.24 3.35 10.86
CA LEU A 198 -23.12 2.63 11.46
C LEU A 198 -23.07 1.14 11.07
N LYS A 199 -24.23 0.51 10.85
CA LYS A 199 -24.32 -0.89 10.41
C LYS A 199 -23.77 -1.15 9.01
N ASP A 200 -23.64 -0.10 8.20
CA ASP A 200 -23.21 -0.19 6.81
C ASP A 200 -21.70 0.06 6.66
N ILE A 201 -21.02 0.43 7.77
CA ILE A 201 -19.58 0.64 7.79
C ILE A 201 -18.88 -0.72 7.77
N LYS A 202 -17.87 -0.85 6.92
CA LYS A 202 -16.99 -2.02 6.82
C LYS A 202 -15.64 -1.70 7.48
N TYR A 203 -15.08 -2.69 8.19
CA TYR A 203 -13.81 -2.60 8.92
C TYR A 203 -12.83 -3.65 8.42
#